data_3b92be2b52a71907d34c729339caf7fd
#
_entry.id   3b92be2b52a71907d34c729339caf7fd
#
_cell.length_a   1.000
_cell.length_b   1.000
_cell.length_c   1.000
_cell.angle_alpha   90.00
_cell.angle_beta   90.00
_cell.angle_gamma   90.00
#
_symmetry.space_group_name_H-M   'P 1'
#
loop_
_entity.id
_entity.type
_entity.pdbx_description
1 polymer ?
#
loop_
_entity_poly.entity_id
_entity_poly.type
_entity_poly.pdbx_seq_one_letter_code
_entity_poly.pdbx_strand_id
1 'polypeptide(L)'
;MTNRDEQPLRTDPAEYAAAEFELQSTGQADYGNCVPSRLMRVLFILCGVLLLVFALLLIVWAHASALIVVGLLCALVIAFTVYMELCRRLFAFDGGGLMGAMHQMVVDNLDWDGRGRLLDIGCGAAALTARCAMTFPDGEFTGIDDWGATRSRAKEQCEANARAEGITAPMSFVEGDAAHLDFPDGSFDAAVSNFVFHEVRSEPDKR
;
A
#
# COMPACT_ATOMS: atom_id res chain seq x y z
N MET A 1 -35.31 -18.99 -9.60
CA MET A 1 -35.37 -18.17 -8.38
C MET A 1 -34.72 -18.99 -7.27
N THR A 2 -33.45 -18.88 -7.08
CA THR A 2 -32.73 -19.48 -5.95
C THR A 2 -31.83 -18.42 -5.40
N ASN A 3 -32.24 -17.96 -4.24
CA ASN A 3 -31.55 -17.05 -3.36
C ASN A 3 -30.18 -17.63 -3.06
N ARG A 4 -29.09 -17.01 -3.51
CA ARG A 4 -27.76 -17.32 -3.05
C ARG A 4 -27.58 -16.58 -1.75
N ASP A 5 -27.65 -17.32 -0.67
CA ASP A 5 -27.40 -16.89 0.69
C ASP A 5 -26.03 -16.18 0.75
N GLU A 6 -26.05 -14.89 1.01
CA GLU A 6 -24.90 -14.12 1.47
C GLU A 6 -24.49 -14.70 2.83
N GLN A 7 -23.56 -15.64 2.83
CA GLN A 7 -22.86 -15.99 4.07
C GLN A 7 -21.96 -14.81 4.46
N PRO A 8 -22.14 -14.22 5.63
CA PRO A 8 -21.21 -13.23 6.14
C PRO A 8 -19.86 -13.92 6.35
N LEU A 9 -18.83 -13.41 5.69
CA LEU A 9 -17.44 -13.82 5.87
C LEU A 9 -17.10 -13.73 7.36
N ARG A 10 -16.84 -14.89 7.99
CA ARG A 10 -16.31 -14.99 9.35
C ARG A 10 -14.86 -14.46 9.33
N THR A 11 -14.71 -13.15 9.48
CA THR A 11 -13.46 -12.55 9.90
C THR A 11 -13.34 -12.72 11.40
N ASP A 12 -12.18 -13.18 11.89
CA ASP A 12 -11.93 -13.29 13.32
C ASP A 12 -12.08 -11.89 13.95
N PRO A 13 -13.04 -11.67 14.86
CA PRO A 13 -13.27 -10.36 15.47
C PRO A 13 -12.03 -9.80 16.19
N ALA A 14 -11.12 -10.66 16.64
CA ALA A 14 -9.90 -10.26 17.31
C ALA A 14 -8.86 -9.70 16.32
N GLU A 15 -8.79 -10.24 15.11
CA GLU A 15 -7.90 -9.76 14.06
C GLU A 15 -8.40 -8.42 13.47
N TYR A 16 -9.72 -8.25 13.42
CA TYR A 16 -10.37 -6.99 13.02
C TYR A 16 -10.10 -5.89 14.05
N ALA A 17 -10.34 -6.18 15.34
CA ALA A 17 -10.08 -5.25 16.43
C ALA A 17 -8.59 -4.88 16.54
N ALA A 18 -7.67 -5.79 16.23
CA ALA A 18 -6.23 -5.50 16.24
C ALA A 18 -5.83 -4.58 15.09
N ALA A 19 -6.38 -4.78 13.87
CA ALA A 19 -6.14 -3.89 12.73
C ALA A 19 -6.75 -2.51 12.96
N GLU A 20 -7.95 -2.42 13.49
CA GLU A 20 -8.62 -1.16 13.85
C GLU A 20 -7.89 -0.43 14.97
N PHE A 21 -7.36 -1.15 15.96
CA PHE A 21 -6.54 -0.59 17.03
C PHE A 21 -5.19 -0.07 16.51
N GLU A 22 -4.53 -0.78 15.58
CA GLU A 22 -3.27 -0.34 14.96
C GLU A 22 -3.49 0.90 14.09
N LEU A 23 -4.61 1.00 13.37
CA LEU A 23 -4.99 2.19 12.59
C LEU A 23 -5.37 3.39 13.48
N GLN A 24 -6.14 3.16 14.56
CA GLN A 24 -6.51 4.21 15.51
C GLN A 24 -5.30 4.72 16.30
N SER A 25 -4.26 3.90 16.47
CA SER A 25 -3.06 4.28 17.22
C SER A 25 -2.11 5.20 16.45
N THR A 26 -2.15 5.20 15.12
CA THR A 26 -1.23 5.99 14.29
C THR A 26 -1.84 7.27 13.72
N GLY A 27 -3.16 7.31 13.52
CA GLY A 27 -3.86 8.44 12.87
C GLY A 27 -3.33 8.78 11.48
N GLN A 28 -2.60 7.85 10.86
CA GLN A 28 -1.93 8.04 9.58
C GLN A 28 -2.39 6.96 8.60
N ALA A 29 -2.65 7.35 7.34
CA ALA A 29 -3.02 6.43 6.29
C ALA A 29 -1.88 5.44 5.97
N ASP A 30 -2.21 4.17 5.75
CA ASP A 30 -1.26 3.13 5.33
C ASP A 30 -1.61 2.67 3.90
N TYR A 31 -0.90 3.22 2.94
CA TYR A 31 -1.01 2.84 1.53
C TYR A 31 -0.10 1.67 1.14
N GLY A 32 0.56 1.06 2.12
CA GLY A 32 1.56 0.04 1.87
C GLY A 32 2.89 0.60 1.38
N ASN A 33 3.82 -0.27 1.10
CA ASN A 33 5.11 0.07 0.51
C ASN A 33 5.71 -1.17 -0.16
N CYS A 34 6.51 -1.00 -1.22
CA CYS A 34 7.22 -2.09 -1.90
C CYS A 34 8.19 -2.84 -0.94
N VAL A 35 8.65 -2.18 0.12
CA VAL A 35 9.45 -2.79 1.18
C VAL A 35 8.60 -2.95 2.44
N PRO A 36 8.18 -4.18 2.78
CA PRO A 36 7.33 -4.43 3.94
C PRO A 36 7.97 -4.00 5.26
N SER A 37 7.19 -3.38 6.14
CA SER A 37 7.65 -2.97 7.48
C SER A 37 8.16 -4.15 8.34
N ARG A 38 7.58 -5.36 8.13
CA ARG A 38 8.05 -6.59 8.79
C ARG A 38 9.47 -6.93 8.39
N LEU A 39 9.81 -6.81 7.11
CA LEU A 39 11.18 -7.04 6.62
C LEU A 39 12.17 -6.06 7.28
N MET A 40 11.81 -4.77 7.33
CA MET A 40 12.67 -3.76 7.96
C MET A 40 12.90 -4.04 9.44
N ARG A 41 11.86 -4.43 10.18
CA ARG A 41 12.00 -4.82 11.59
C ARG A 41 12.97 -5.99 11.77
N VAL A 42 12.87 -7.03 10.94
CA VAL A 42 13.77 -8.18 10.97
C VAL A 42 15.21 -7.75 10.68
N LEU A 43 15.43 -6.90 9.68
CA LEU A 43 16.75 -6.39 9.32
C LEU A 43 17.37 -5.56 10.45
N PHE A 44 16.60 -4.69 11.11
CA PHE A 44 17.08 -3.91 12.25
C PHE A 44 17.44 -4.80 13.44
N ILE A 45 16.62 -5.82 13.75
CA ILE A 45 16.91 -6.80 14.80
C ILE A 45 18.21 -7.56 14.45
N LEU A 46 18.36 -8.01 13.21
CA LEU A 46 19.55 -8.74 12.75
C LEU A 46 20.80 -7.87 12.87
N CYS A 47 20.74 -6.60 12.47
CA CYS A 47 21.83 -5.65 12.67
C CYS A 47 22.21 -5.54 14.15
N GLY A 48 21.22 -5.37 15.03
CA GLY A 48 21.46 -5.28 16.48
C GLY A 48 22.12 -6.51 17.05
N VAL A 49 21.64 -7.71 16.68
CA VAL A 49 22.22 -8.99 17.13
C VAL A 49 23.66 -9.15 16.63
N LEU A 50 23.93 -8.89 15.36
CA LEU A 50 25.28 -9.00 14.79
C LEU A 50 26.26 -8.01 15.44
N LEU A 51 25.84 -6.77 15.68
CA LEU A 51 26.66 -5.78 16.37
C LEU A 51 26.95 -6.20 17.82
N LEU A 52 25.96 -6.78 18.53
CA LEU A 52 26.17 -7.32 19.87
C LEU A 52 27.18 -8.47 19.86
N VAL A 53 27.04 -9.41 18.93
CA VAL A 53 28.00 -10.54 18.78
C VAL A 53 29.39 -10.00 18.49
N PHE A 54 29.54 -9.04 17.60
CA PHE A 54 30.84 -8.41 17.29
C PHE A 54 31.45 -7.75 18.51
N ALA A 55 30.68 -7.00 19.30
CA ALA A 55 31.12 -6.37 20.53
C ALA A 55 31.58 -7.41 21.59
N LEU A 56 30.84 -8.52 21.74
CA LEU A 56 31.21 -9.60 22.63
C LEU A 56 32.54 -10.28 22.21
N LEU A 57 32.74 -10.50 20.91
CA LEU A 57 34.00 -11.05 20.38
C LEU A 57 35.20 -10.12 20.65
N LEU A 58 34.99 -8.80 20.61
CA LEU A 58 36.02 -7.84 21.00
C LEU A 58 36.37 -7.95 22.50
N ILE A 59 35.37 -8.11 23.38
CA ILE A 59 35.56 -8.20 24.83
C ILE A 59 36.32 -9.48 25.21
N VAL A 60 36.01 -10.61 24.58
CA VAL A 60 36.65 -11.89 24.87
C VAL A 60 37.97 -12.10 24.13
N TRP A 61 38.49 -11.07 23.48
CA TRP A 61 39.77 -11.12 22.73
C TRP A 61 39.81 -12.25 21.71
N ALA A 62 38.73 -12.39 20.94
CA ALA A 62 38.61 -13.45 19.94
C ALA A 62 39.72 -13.34 18.86
N HIS A 63 39.97 -14.43 18.15
CA HIS A 63 40.92 -14.45 17.03
C HIS A 63 40.57 -13.41 15.96
N ALA A 64 41.61 -12.79 15.40
CA ALA A 64 41.44 -11.75 14.36
C ALA A 64 40.61 -12.22 13.17
N SER A 65 40.72 -13.48 12.77
CA SER A 65 39.89 -14.06 11.69
C SER A 65 38.40 -14.03 12.01
N ALA A 66 37.99 -14.34 13.24
CA ALA A 66 36.58 -14.28 13.65
C ALA A 66 36.06 -12.84 13.64
N LEU A 67 36.85 -11.87 14.13
CA LEU A 67 36.50 -10.45 14.09
C LEU A 67 36.37 -9.92 12.68
N ILE A 68 37.25 -10.31 11.76
CA ILE A 68 37.17 -9.92 10.35
C ILE A 68 35.89 -10.48 9.71
N VAL A 69 35.62 -11.77 9.89
CA VAL A 69 34.43 -12.41 9.29
C VAL A 69 33.14 -11.78 9.80
N VAL A 70 33.01 -11.65 11.13
CA VAL A 70 31.78 -11.05 11.72
C VAL A 70 31.68 -9.57 11.38
N GLY A 71 32.79 -8.83 11.34
CA GLY A 71 32.80 -7.43 10.93
C GLY A 71 32.35 -7.22 9.48
N LEU A 72 32.81 -8.06 8.55
CA LEU A 72 32.36 -8.04 7.16
C LEU A 72 30.89 -8.37 7.03
N LEU A 73 30.39 -9.34 7.79
CA LEU A 73 28.97 -9.70 7.83
C LEU A 73 28.12 -8.55 8.37
N CYS A 74 28.54 -7.89 9.44
CA CYS A 74 27.89 -6.69 9.97
C CYS A 74 27.82 -5.59 8.88
N ALA A 75 28.93 -5.30 8.22
CA ALA A 75 28.98 -4.28 7.19
C ALA A 75 28.03 -4.59 6.02
N LEU A 76 27.97 -5.85 5.58
CA LEU A 76 27.07 -6.29 4.51
C LEU A 76 25.59 -6.13 4.90
N VAL A 77 25.22 -6.59 6.09
CA VAL A 77 23.82 -6.53 6.55
C VAL A 77 23.39 -5.08 6.80
N ILE A 78 24.26 -4.25 7.34
CA ILE A 78 23.99 -2.81 7.53
C ILE A 78 23.82 -2.13 6.16
N ALA A 79 24.72 -2.37 5.22
CA ALA A 79 24.62 -1.79 3.87
C ALA A 79 23.32 -2.22 3.18
N PHE A 80 22.93 -3.48 3.28
CA PHE A 80 21.66 -3.97 2.74
C PHE A 80 20.45 -3.33 3.43
N THR A 81 20.49 -3.20 4.77
CA THR A 81 19.40 -2.54 5.53
C THR A 81 19.25 -1.08 5.13
N VAL A 82 20.34 -0.35 4.98
CA VAL A 82 20.34 1.04 4.50
C VAL A 82 19.78 1.12 3.09
N TYR A 83 20.21 0.24 2.19
CA TYR A 83 19.69 0.17 0.83
C TYR A 83 18.17 -0.04 0.81
N MET A 84 17.66 -1.01 1.59
CA MET A 84 16.23 -1.29 1.67
C MET A 84 15.44 -0.11 2.27
N GLU A 85 16.00 0.59 3.27
CA GLU A 85 15.38 1.79 3.82
C GLU A 85 15.34 2.95 2.80
N LEU A 86 16.41 3.13 2.00
CA LEU A 86 16.42 4.10 0.92
C LEU A 86 15.37 3.77 -0.15
N CYS A 87 15.25 2.50 -0.55
CA CYS A 87 14.20 2.05 -1.45
C CYS A 87 12.81 2.34 -0.86
N ARG A 88 12.60 2.04 0.42
CA ARG A 88 11.34 2.29 1.10
C ARG A 88 10.95 3.76 1.05
N ARG A 89 11.88 4.67 1.33
CA ARG A 89 11.64 6.12 1.24
C ARG A 89 11.42 6.59 -0.19
N LEU A 90 12.21 6.08 -1.13
CA LEU A 90 12.10 6.45 -2.55
C LEU A 90 10.74 6.06 -3.14
N PHE A 91 10.22 4.88 -2.79
CA PHE A 91 8.95 4.37 -3.30
C PHE A 91 7.74 4.65 -2.38
N ALA A 92 7.87 5.58 -1.43
CA ALA A 92 6.75 5.97 -0.58
C ALA A 92 5.64 6.68 -1.37
N PHE A 93 4.41 6.54 -0.88
CA PHE A 93 3.24 7.24 -1.41
C PHE A 93 3.10 8.67 -0.85
N ASP A 94 3.76 8.95 0.24
CA ASP A 94 3.79 10.22 0.95
C ASP A 94 5.20 10.82 0.99
N GLY A 95 5.36 11.95 1.66
CA GLY A 95 6.66 12.55 1.96
C GLY A 95 7.54 12.88 0.74
N GLY A 96 6.96 13.03 -0.45
CA GLY A 96 7.70 13.31 -1.68
C GLY A 96 8.34 12.07 -2.33
N GLY A 97 7.94 10.87 -1.91
CA GLY A 97 8.35 9.62 -2.56
C GLY A 97 7.86 9.51 -4.01
N LEU A 98 8.53 8.65 -4.78
CA LEU A 98 8.27 8.47 -6.22
C LEU A 98 6.80 8.13 -6.52
N MET A 99 6.21 7.21 -5.71
CA MET A 99 4.81 6.81 -5.92
C MET A 99 3.86 7.99 -5.69
N GLY A 100 4.10 8.77 -4.64
CA GLY A 100 3.33 9.99 -4.39
C GLY A 100 3.48 11.03 -5.51
N ALA A 101 4.69 11.21 -6.02
CA ALA A 101 4.95 12.12 -7.15
C ALA A 101 4.26 11.66 -8.45
N MET A 102 4.24 10.34 -8.71
CA MET A 102 3.53 9.78 -9.88
C MET A 102 2.02 9.96 -9.76
N HIS A 103 1.44 9.72 -8.59
CA HIS A 103 0.02 9.98 -8.37
C HIS A 103 -0.31 11.47 -8.52
N GLN A 104 0.54 12.36 -8.01
CA GLN A 104 0.36 13.80 -8.19
C GLN A 104 0.40 14.18 -9.67
N MET A 105 1.32 13.61 -10.44
CA MET A 105 1.39 13.86 -11.88
C MET A 105 0.11 13.39 -12.60
N VAL A 106 -0.48 12.26 -12.20
CA VAL A 106 -1.79 11.83 -12.76
C VAL A 106 -2.87 12.88 -12.46
N VAL A 107 -2.95 13.32 -11.21
CA VAL A 107 -3.95 14.32 -10.78
C VAL A 107 -3.76 15.66 -11.48
N ASP A 108 -2.52 16.13 -11.59
CA ASP A 108 -2.19 17.43 -12.21
C ASP A 108 -2.48 17.47 -13.72
N ASN A 109 -2.52 16.29 -14.38
CA ASN A 109 -2.80 16.17 -15.80
C ASN A 109 -4.20 15.62 -16.11
N LEU A 110 -5.04 15.46 -15.09
CA LEU A 110 -6.41 15.02 -15.26
C LEU A 110 -7.27 16.16 -15.82
N ASP A 111 -7.76 15.98 -17.05
CA ASP A 111 -8.68 16.93 -17.70
C ASP A 111 -10.11 16.71 -17.20
N TRP A 112 -10.35 17.15 -15.97
CA TRP A 112 -11.64 17.04 -15.29
C TRP A 112 -11.85 18.23 -14.34
N ASP A 113 -13.06 18.77 -14.33
CA ASP A 113 -13.39 19.95 -13.52
C ASP A 113 -13.64 19.65 -12.03
N GLY A 114 -13.50 18.37 -11.63
CA GLY A 114 -13.67 17.93 -10.25
C GLY A 114 -15.12 17.73 -9.83
N ARG A 115 -16.08 17.72 -10.77
CA ARG A 115 -17.48 17.51 -10.49
C ARG A 115 -18.01 16.25 -11.15
N GLY A 116 -19.01 15.62 -10.51
CA GLY A 116 -19.51 14.34 -10.97
C GLY A 116 -18.69 13.17 -10.43
N ARG A 117 -18.56 12.07 -11.18
CA ARG A 117 -18.03 10.80 -10.71
C ARG A 117 -16.70 10.43 -11.35
N LEU A 118 -15.72 10.07 -10.54
CA LEU A 118 -14.42 9.57 -10.97
C LEU A 118 -14.26 8.09 -10.58
N LEU A 119 -13.77 7.29 -11.54
CA LEU A 119 -13.39 5.89 -11.33
C LEU A 119 -11.87 5.75 -11.22
N ASP A 120 -11.39 5.11 -10.15
CA ASP A 120 -10.00 4.69 -10.00
C ASP A 120 -9.91 3.18 -10.24
N ILE A 121 -9.32 2.78 -11.38
CA ILE A 121 -9.21 1.39 -11.82
C ILE A 121 -7.92 0.80 -11.23
N GLY A 122 -8.08 -0.23 -10.38
CA GLY A 122 -6.99 -0.83 -9.63
C GLY A 122 -6.53 0.05 -8.47
N CYS A 123 -7.49 0.47 -7.64
CA CYS A 123 -7.24 1.45 -6.58
C CYS A 123 -6.30 0.96 -5.47
N GLY A 124 -6.04 -0.34 -5.36
CA GLY A 124 -5.19 -0.93 -4.32
C GLY A 124 -5.66 -0.56 -2.91
N ALA A 125 -4.84 0.20 -2.18
CA ALA A 125 -5.16 0.77 -0.87
C ALA A 125 -5.73 2.19 -0.95
N ALA A 126 -6.23 2.62 -2.12
CA ALA A 126 -6.85 3.92 -2.41
C ALA A 126 -5.92 5.15 -2.36
N ALA A 127 -4.62 4.98 -2.59
CA ALA A 127 -3.68 6.11 -2.53
C ALA A 127 -3.94 7.16 -3.61
N LEU A 128 -4.23 6.75 -4.86
CA LEU A 128 -4.57 7.66 -5.95
C LEU A 128 -5.99 8.22 -5.77
N THR A 129 -6.95 7.36 -5.41
CA THR A 129 -8.33 7.77 -5.12
C THR A 129 -8.39 8.87 -4.06
N ALA A 130 -7.66 8.69 -2.94
CA ALA A 130 -7.58 9.67 -1.86
C ALA A 130 -6.97 11.00 -2.32
N ARG A 131 -5.92 10.94 -3.13
CA ARG A 131 -5.28 12.14 -3.69
C ARG A 131 -6.22 12.90 -4.63
N CYS A 132 -6.96 12.19 -5.48
CA CYS A 132 -8.02 12.79 -6.31
C CYS A 132 -9.08 13.47 -5.43
N ALA A 133 -9.57 12.79 -4.39
CA ALA A 133 -10.60 13.31 -3.51
C ALA A 133 -10.15 14.54 -2.71
N MET A 134 -8.89 14.57 -2.27
CA MET A 134 -8.30 15.77 -1.62
C MET A 134 -8.16 16.95 -2.59
N THR A 135 -7.89 16.68 -3.86
CA THR A 135 -7.72 17.74 -4.87
C THR A 135 -9.07 18.25 -5.40
N PHE A 136 -10.05 17.36 -5.51
CA PHE A 136 -11.36 17.64 -6.07
C PHE A 136 -12.49 17.32 -5.06
N PRO A 137 -12.65 18.10 -4.01
CA PRO A 137 -13.56 17.76 -2.90
C PRO A 137 -15.05 17.75 -3.24
N ASP A 138 -15.44 18.31 -4.39
CA ASP A 138 -16.84 18.36 -4.89
C ASP A 138 -17.19 17.11 -5.73
N GLY A 139 -16.23 16.19 -5.97
CA GLY A 139 -16.43 14.98 -6.75
C GLY A 139 -16.91 13.80 -5.91
N GLU A 140 -17.36 12.74 -6.60
CA GLU A 140 -17.68 11.43 -6.03
C GLU A 140 -16.69 10.41 -6.59
N PHE A 141 -16.12 9.55 -5.74
CA PHE A 141 -15.03 8.66 -6.11
C PHE A 141 -15.42 7.20 -5.95
N THR A 142 -15.12 6.40 -6.96
CA THR A 142 -15.27 4.94 -6.89
C THR A 142 -13.93 4.31 -7.19
N GLY A 143 -13.40 3.54 -6.24
CA GLY A 143 -12.24 2.68 -6.44
C GLY A 143 -12.68 1.25 -6.75
N ILE A 144 -12.11 0.65 -7.80
CA ILE A 144 -12.32 -0.76 -8.14
C ILE A 144 -10.99 -1.50 -8.13
N ASP A 145 -10.98 -2.70 -7.53
CA ASP A 145 -9.80 -3.59 -7.53
C ASP A 145 -10.26 -5.03 -7.33
N ASP A 146 -9.46 -6.00 -7.73
CA ASP A 146 -9.77 -7.41 -7.49
C ASP A 146 -9.29 -7.88 -6.12
N TRP A 147 -8.33 -7.16 -5.52
CA TRP A 147 -7.65 -7.42 -4.25
C TRP A 147 -7.25 -8.88 -3.99
N GLY A 148 -7.47 -9.78 -4.92
CA GLY A 148 -7.14 -11.19 -4.83
C GLY A 148 -7.63 -11.87 -3.55
N ALA A 149 -6.75 -12.56 -2.82
CA ALA A 149 -7.08 -13.28 -1.58
C ALA A 149 -7.30 -12.36 -0.35
N THR A 150 -7.05 -11.07 -0.44
CA THR A 150 -7.11 -10.12 0.69
C THR A 150 -8.31 -9.18 0.64
N ARG A 151 -9.32 -9.50 -0.17
CA ARG A 151 -10.48 -8.67 -0.54
C ARG A 151 -11.12 -7.88 0.59
N SER A 152 -11.54 -8.54 1.67
CA SER A 152 -12.25 -7.87 2.76
C SER A 152 -11.39 -6.84 3.48
N ARG A 153 -10.12 -7.20 3.79
CA ARG A 153 -9.19 -6.29 4.46
C ARG A 153 -8.76 -5.13 3.57
N ALA A 154 -8.70 -5.32 2.26
CA ALA A 154 -8.29 -4.27 1.34
C ALA A 154 -9.33 -3.16 1.22
N LYS A 155 -10.61 -3.51 1.10
CA LYS A 155 -11.71 -2.53 1.12
C LYS A 155 -11.71 -1.73 2.43
N GLU A 156 -11.63 -2.41 3.56
CA GLU A 156 -11.57 -1.79 4.89
C GLU A 156 -10.36 -0.87 5.03
N GLN A 157 -9.21 -1.26 4.46
CA GLN A 157 -8.01 -0.44 4.42
C GLN A 157 -8.23 0.85 3.60
N CYS A 158 -8.90 0.76 2.44
CA CYS A 158 -9.25 1.93 1.64
C CYS A 158 -10.13 2.92 2.42
N GLU A 159 -11.17 2.40 3.08
CA GLU A 159 -12.08 3.21 3.91
C GLU A 159 -11.35 3.83 5.12
N ALA A 160 -10.45 3.06 5.73
CA ALA A 160 -9.65 3.54 6.85
C ALA A 160 -8.66 4.62 6.42
N ASN A 161 -8.01 4.48 5.26
CA ASN A 161 -7.13 5.49 4.69
C ASN A 161 -7.89 6.78 4.38
N ALA A 162 -9.08 6.70 3.78
CA ALA A 162 -9.93 7.86 3.54
C ALA A 162 -10.28 8.61 4.83
N ARG A 163 -10.62 7.86 5.91
CA ARG A 163 -10.87 8.45 7.22
C ARG A 163 -9.63 9.09 7.84
N ALA A 164 -8.47 8.43 7.75
CA ALA A 164 -7.20 8.93 8.29
C ALA A 164 -6.75 10.23 7.61
N GLU A 165 -7.01 10.37 6.30
CA GLU A 165 -6.75 11.60 5.55
C GLU A 165 -7.82 12.70 5.77
N GLY A 166 -8.88 12.40 6.54
CA GLY A 166 -9.96 13.35 6.78
C GLY A 166 -10.81 13.68 5.54
N ILE A 167 -10.86 12.77 4.57
CA ILE A 167 -11.61 12.97 3.33
C ILE A 167 -13.10 12.92 3.63
N THR A 168 -13.81 13.98 3.23
CA THR A 168 -15.27 14.11 3.39
C THR A 168 -16.04 13.90 2.09
N ALA A 169 -15.37 13.90 0.95
CA ALA A 169 -15.97 13.59 -0.34
C ALA A 169 -16.52 12.16 -0.35
N PRO A 170 -17.67 11.90 -1.02
CA PRO A 170 -18.22 10.56 -1.14
C PRO A 170 -17.22 9.60 -1.81
N MET A 171 -16.89 8.51 -1.12
CA MET A 171 -16.01 7.47 -1.65
C MET A 171 -16.67 6.10 -1.51
N SER A 172 -16.55 5.28 -2.54
CA SER A 172 -16.98 3.88 -2.52
C SER A 172 -15.87 2.97 -3.08
N PHE A 173 -15.77 1.78 -2.51
CA PHE A 173 -14.78 0.79 -2.94
C PHE A 173 -15.49 -0.51 -3.26
N VAL A 174 -15.28 -1.02 -4.47
CA VAL A 174 -15.95 -2.22 -4.98
C VAL A 174 -14.95 -3.21 -5.54
N GLU A 175 -15.26 -4.49 -5.39
CA GLU A 175 -14.51 -5.55 -6.03
C GLU A 175 -14.87 -5.63 -7.51
N GLY A 176 -13.86 -5.76 -8.38
CA GLY A 176 -14.10 -5.96 -9.80
C GLY A 176 -12.81 -6.15 -10.60
N ASP A 177 -12.97 -6.61 -11.82
CA ASP A 177 -11.87 -6.85 -12.76
C ASP A 177 -11.68 -5.63 -13.67
N ALA A 178 -10.46 -5.12 -13.74
CA ALA A 178 -10.09 -4.01 -14.62
C ALA A 178 -10.31 -4.29 -16.11
N ALA A 179 -10.38 -5.57 -16.53
CA ALA A 179 -10.70 -5.96 -17.90
C ALA A 179 -12.21 -5.99 -18.18
N HIS A 180 -13.05 -6.09 -17.13
CA HIS A 180 -14.51 -6.21 -17.25
C HIS A 180 -15.16 -5.34 -16.19
N LEU A 181 -15.40 -4.09 -16.56
CA LEU A 181 -16.03 -3.11 -15.68
C LEU A 181 -17.56 -3.29 -15.71
N ASP A 182 -18.15 -3.76 -14.62
CA ASP A 182 -19.60 -3.96 -14.47
C ASP A 182 -20.34 -2.64 -14.14
N PHE A 183 -20.05 -1.59 -14.91
CA PHE A 183 -20.74 -0.30 -14.81
C PHE A 183 -21.47 0.04 -16.12
N PRO A 184 -22.65 0.66 -16.07
CA PRO A 184 -23.32 1.17 -17.27
C PRO A 184 -22.45 2.21 -18.00
N ASP A 185 -22.61 2.30 -19.32
CA ASP A 185 -21.95 3.32 -20.13
C ASP A 185 -22.28 4.74 -19.62
N GLY A 186 -21.26 5.59 -19.56
CA GLY A 186 -21.42 6.96 -19.08
C GLY A 186 -21.64 7.07 -17.56
N SER A 187 -21.28 6.03 -16.78
CA SER A 187 -21.39 6.05 -15.33
C SER A 187 -20.40 7.01 -14.65
N PHE A 188 -19.32 7.36 -15.32
CA PHE A 188 -18.24 8.20 -14.78
C PHE A 188 -17.89 9.32 -15.76
N ASP A 189 -17.53 10.47 -15.21
CA ASP A 189 -17.11 11.67 -15.95
C ASP A 189 -15.59 11.67 -16.18
N ALA A 190 -14.85 10.96 -15.32
CA ALA A 190 -13.41 10.77 -15.43
C ALA A 190 -12.99 9.37 -14.94
N ALA A 191 -11.84 8.92 -15.42
CA ALA A 191 -11.22 7.69 -14.93
C ALA A 191 -9.71 7.86 -14.78
N VAL A 192 -9.14 7.24 -13.74
CA VAL A 192 -7.70 7.17 -13.52
C VAL A 192 -7.28 5.73 -13.30
N SER A 193 -6.02 5.43 -13.56
CA SER A 193 -5.41 4.13 -13.26
C SER A 193 -3.91 4.30 -13.17
N ASN A 194 -3.29 3.60 -12.22
CA ASN A 194 -1.84 3.63 -12.06
C ASN A 194 -1.28 2.23 -11.76
N PHE A 195 -0.38 1.72 -12.60
CA PHE A 195 0.29 0.40 -12.46
C PHE A 195 -0.65 -0.82 -12.40
N VAL A 196 -1.75 -0.85 -13.12
CA VAL A 196 -2.77 -1.90 -13.02
C VAL A 196 -2.75 -2.85 -14.21
N PHE A 197 -2.84 -2.32 -15.43
CA PHE A 197 -3.11 -3.13 -16.63
C PHE A 197 -2.04 -4.19 -16.93
N HIS A 198 -0.82 -4.03 -16.45
CA HIS A 198 0.22 -5.04 -16.61
C HIS A 198 0.00 -6.28 -15.71
N GLU A 199 -0.80 -6.16 -14.65
CA GLU A 199 -1.12 -7.24 -13.70
C GLU A 199 -2.44 -7.95 -14.03
N VAL A 200 -3.28 -7.37 -14.91
CA VAL A 200 -4.56 -7.97 -15.33
C VAL A 200 -4.30 -9.31 -16.02
N ARG A 201 -4.80 -10.40 -15.43
CA ARG A 201 -4.57 -11.78 -15.90
C ARG A 201 -5.69 -12.31 -16.75
N SER A 202 -6.90 -11.75 -16.61
CA SER A 202 -8.11 -12.13 -17.35
C SER A 202 -8.02 -11.83 -18.85
N GLU A 203 -7.16 -10.89 -19.24
CA GLU A 203 -6.94 -10.50 -20.63
C GLU A 203 -5.47 -10.73 -21.02
N PRO A 204 -5.14 -11.81 -21.77
CA PRO A 204 -3.76 -12.12 -22.16
C PRO A 204 -3.20 -11.18 -23.24
N ASP A 205 -4.06 -10.54 -24.06
CA ASP A 205 -3.67 -9.54 -25.06
C ASP A 205 -3.89 -8.12 -24.52
N LYS A 206 -2.84 -7.53 -24.00
CA LYS A 206 -2.84 -6.20 -23.38
C LYS A 206 -2.56 -5.05 -24.38
N ARG A 207 -2.88 -5.25 -25.65
CA ARG A 207 -2.72 -4.25 -26.71
C ARG A 207 -3.93 -3.34 -26.84
#